data_389794f7541ca0d14e9a260d8e469eaa
#
_entry.id   389794f7541ca0d14e9a260d8e469eaa
#
_cell.length_a   1.000
_cell.length_b   1.000
_cell.length_c   1.000
_cell.angle_alpha   90.00
_cell.angle_beta   90.00
_cell.angle_gamma   90.00
#
_symmetry.space_group_name_H-M   'P 1'
#
loop_
_entity.id
_entity.type
_entity.pdbx_description
1 polymer ?
#
loop_
_entity_poly.entity_id
_entity_poly.type
_entity_poly.pdbx_seq_one_letter_code
_entity_poly.pdbx_strand_id
1 'polypeptide(L)'
;GQLQFSSLDEARYHETLSASAMTSVKDPAHVLVLGGGDGLLTREILRYPSVTDVTIVDIDPDVTELARNNRLLKDLNHASLSDPRVKVVNDDAFTYVQDFKATYDVVLIDLVDPSNEKLAKLYSTEFYRNIEARLAPEGVMVTQATSTFFSPHAFSTVASTVAAAQPDRQILPFSTNVPSFGEWGFVLS
;
A
#
# COMPACT_ATOMS: atom_id res chain seq x y z
N GLY A 1 -12.80 -10.67 13.55
CA GLY A 1 -11.83 -9.86 12.83
C GLY A 1 -11.07 -10.70 11.83
N GLN A 2 -10.55 -10.09 10.80
CA GLN A 2 -9.68 -10.74 9.82
C GLN A 2 -8.22 -10.67 10.31
N LEU A 3 -7.42 -11.68 9.98
CA LEU A 3 -5.98 -11.64 10.23
C LEU A 3 -5.36 -10.53 9.37
N GLN A 4 -4.60 -9.63 10.01
CA GLN A 4 -3.93 -8.54 9.30
C GLN A 4 -2.51 -8.94 8.88
N PHE A 5 -1.77 -9.58 9.76
CA PHE A 5 -0.45 -10.15 9.49
C PHE A 5 -0.09 -11.22 10.51
N SER A 6 0.96 -11.99 10.21
CA SER A 6 1.62 -12.90 11.12
C SER A 6 3.10 -12.56 11.20
N SER A 7 3.65 -12.43 12.39
CA SER A 7 5.09 -12.15 12.59
C SER A 7 6.03 -13.21 12.02
N LEU A 8 5.49 -14.37 11.61
CA LEU A 8 6.28 -15.45 11.01
C LEU A 8 6.57 -15.23 9.53
N ASP A 9 5.71 -14.50 8.82
CA ASP A 9 5.78 -14.40 7.36
C ASP A 9 5.35 -13.03 6.78
N GLU A 10 5.01 -12.05 7.63
CA GLU A 10 4.61 -10.70 7.19
C GLU A 10 5.67 -10.05 6.29
N ALA A 11 6.93 -10.34 6.51
CA ALA A 11 8.01 -9.79 5.69
C ALA A 11 7.87 -10.18 4.22
N ARG A 12 7.38 -11.37 3.91
CA ARG A 12 7.15 -11.79 2.51
C ARG A 12 6.14 -10.89 1.81
N TYR A 13 5.09 -10.50 2.51
CA TYR A 13 4.08 -9.58 2.00
C TYR A 13 4.65 -8.17 1.82
N HIS A 14 5.18 -7.59 2.89
CA HIS A 14 5.62 -6.20 2.91
C HIS A 14 6.88 -5.96 2.04
N GLU A 15 7.84 -6.89 2.02
CA GLU A 15 8.98 -6.83 1.11
C GLU A 15 8.54 -6.95 -0.36
N THR A 16 7.59 -7.82 -0.68
CA THR A 16 7.09 -7.96 -2.05
C THR A 16 6.38 -6.68 -2.50
N LEU A 17 5.49 -6.14 -1.68
CA LEU A 17 4.74 -4.93 -1.97
C LEU A 17 5.68 -3.71 -2.11
N SER A 18 6.63 -3.53 -1.19
CA SER A 18 7.56 -2.41 -1.25
C SER A 18 8.58 -2.56 -2.39
N ALA A 19 9.25 -3.71 -2.51
CA ALA A 19 10.31 -3.89 -3.49
C ALA A 19 9.81 -3.76 -4.93
N SER A 20 8.61 -4.29 -5.24
CA SER A 20 8.04 -4.19 -6.58
C SER A 20 7.87 -2.75 -7.05
N ALA A 21 7.52 -1.83 -6.17
CA ALA A 21 7.40 -0.41 -6.48
C ALA A 21 8.75 0.32 -6.41
N MET A 22 9.44 0.19 -5.28
CA MET A 22 10.65 0.96 -4.99
C MET A 22 11.80 0.69 -5.97
N THR A 23 11.86 -0.51 -6.55
CA THR A 23 12.87 -0.85 -7.56
C THR A 23 12.46 -0.49 -9.00
N SER A 24 11.20 -0.13 -9.20
CA SER A 24 10.67 0.29 -10.51
C SER A 24 10.90 1.78 -10.79
N VAL A 25 11.26 2.56 -9.78
CA VAL A 25 11.55 3.99 -9.90
C VAL A 25 13.01 4.23 -9.55
N LYS A 26 13.67 5.09 -10.32
CA LYS A 26 15.04 5.49 -10.02
C LYS A 26 15.06 6.48 -8.86
N ASP A 27 15.74 6.13 -7.77
CA ASP A 27 15.95 6.98 -6.59
C ASP A 27 14.64 7.60 -6.03
N PRO A 28 13.59 6.79 -5.73
CA PRO A 28 12.31 7.30 -5.22
C PRO A 28 12.51 8.05 -3.90
N ALA A 29 11.99 9.29 -3.82
CA ALA A 29 12.16 10.18 -2.68
C ALA A 29 10.85 10.37 -1.90
N HIS A 30 9.73 10.52 -2.58
CA HIS A 30 8.43 10.85 -2.01
C HIS A 30 7.48 9.65 -2.13
N VAL A 31 7.12 9.06 -1.01
CA VAL A 31 6.29 7.84 -0.97
C VAL A 31 4.98 8.08 -0.25
N LEU A 32 3.88 7.64 -0.86
CA LEU A 32 2.56 7.59 -0.23
C LEU A 32 2.21 6.13 0.09
N VAL A 33 1.76 5.89 1.31
CA VAL A 33 1.19 4.61 1.75
C VAL A 33 -0.27 4.85 2.11
N LEU A 34 -1.16 4.13 1.46
CA LEU A 34 -2.60 4.14 1.75
C LEU A 34 -2.95 2.87 2.51
N GLY A 35 -3.33 3.00 3.78
CA GLY A 35 -3.36 1.93 4.77
C GLY A 35 -1.98 1.72 5.43
N GLY A 36 -1.70 0.51 5.88
CA GLY A 36 -0.40 0.14 6.46
C GLY A 36 -0.08 0.85 7.78
N GLY A 37 -1.11 1.21 8.56
CA GLY A 37 -0.97 1.90 9.84
C GLY A 37 -0.21 1.14 10.91
N ASP A 38 0.09 -0.14 10.70
CA ASP A 38 0.97 -0.95 11.54
C ASP A 38 2.46 -0.62 11.39
N GLY A 39 2.84 0.07 10.30
CA GLY A 39 4.20 0.53 10.04
C GLY A 39 5.14 -0.53 9.47
N LEU A 40 4.67 -1.75 9.17
CA LEU A 40 5.51 -2.84 8.65
C LEU A 40 5.95 -2.55 7.21
N LEU A 41 5.03 -2.09 6.36
CA LEU A 41 5.35 -1.65 5.01
C LEU A 41 6.31 -0.45 5.02
N THR A 42 6.08 0.51 5.92
CA THR A 42 6.94 1.68 6.08
C THR A 42 8.36 1.29 6.52
N ARG A 43 8.52 0.27 7.36
CA ARG A 43 9.83 -0.30 7.70
C ARG A 43 10.62 -0.69 6.46
N GLU A 44 9.99 -1.34 5.49
CA GLU A 44 10.65 -1.76 4.25
C GLU A 44 10.99 -0.57 3.34
N ILE A 45 10.11 0.42 3.23
CA ILE A 45 10.33 1.64 2.46
C ILE A 45 11.55 2.42 2.99
N LEU A 46 11.67 2.53 4.31
CA LEU A 46 12.75 3.28 4.96
C LEU A 46 14.15 2.67 4.77
N ARG A 47 14.26 1.45 4.25
CA ARG A 47 15.52 0.81 3.87
C ARG A 47 16.15 1.42 2.61
N TYR A 48 15.37 2.19 1.83
CA TYR A 48 15.86 2.84 0.62
C TYR A 48 16.43 4.22 0.97
N PRO A 49 17.74 4.45 0.73
CA PRO A 49 18.42 5.70 1.15
C PRO A 49 17.92 6.95 0.43
N SER A 50 17.33 6.78 -0.76
CA SER A 50 16.75 7.88 -1.55
C SER A 50 15.50 8.48 -0.92
N VAL A 51 14.79 7.73 -0.06
CA VAL A 51 13.52 8.17 0.55
C VAL A 51 13.75 9.32 1.51
N THR A 52 13.15 10.46 1.21
CA THR A 52 13.20 11.69 2.03
C THR A 52 11.96 11.89 2.85
N ASP A 53 10.80 11.45 2.35
CA ASP A 53 9.54 11.50 3.10
C ASP A 53 8.60 10.36 2.72
N VAL A 54 7.84 9.90 3.71
CA VAL A 54 6.77 8.92 3.61
C VAL A 54 5.53 9.48 4.27
N THR A 55 4.45 9.59 3.51
CA THR A 55 3.14 9.90 4.08
C THR A 55 2.32 8.62 4.18
N ILE A 56 1.85 8.31 5.37
CA ILE A 56 0.93 7.18 5.63
C ILE A 56 -0.45 7.75 5.85
N VAL A 57 -1.44 7.24 5.15
CA VAL A 57 -2.85 7.60 5.34
C VAL A 57 -3.62 6.36 5.79
N ASP A 58 -3.96 6.32 7.06
CA ASP A 58 -4.72 5.22 7.66
C ASP A 58 -5.94 5.77 8.39
N ILE A 59 -7.09 5.15 8.16
CA ILE A 59 -8.36 5.62 8.72
C ILE A 59 -8.44 5.43 10.24
N ASP A 60 -7.67 4.50 10.80
CA ASP A 60 -7.81 4.08 12.20
C ASP A 60 -6.66 4.62 13.08
N PRO A 61 -6.92 5.68 13.87
CA PRO A 61 -5.93 6.24 14.78
C PRO A 61 -5.52 5.25 15.88
N ASP A 62 -6.38 4.32 16.27
CA ASP A 62 -6.06 3.34 17.31
C ASP A 62 -5.02 2.34 16.82
N VAL A 63 -5.07 1.96 15.53
CA VAL A 63 -4.06 1.10 14.89
C VAL A 63 -2.71 1.81 14.85
N THR A 64 -2.66 3.05 14.37
CA THR A 64 -1.41 3.81 14.26
C THR A 64 -0.81 4.14 15.62
N GLU A 65 -1.64 4.43 16.63
CA GLU A 65 -1.19 4.66 18.00
C GLU A 65 -0.66 3.37 18.65
N LEU A 66 -1.39 2.26 18.47
CA LEU A 66 -0.95 0.94 18.95
C LEU A 66 0.40 0.55 18.34
N ALA A 67 0.55 0.71 17.01
CA ALA A 67 1.79 0.40 16.30
C ALA A 67 2.98 1.25 16.75
N ARG A 68 2.72 2.49 17.15
CA ARG A 68 3.75 3.42 17.65
C ARG A 68 4.15 3.15 19.10
N ASN A 69 3.19 2.73 19.96
CA ASN A 69 3.36 2.71 21.40
C ASN A 69 3.49 1.28 21.98
N ASN A 70 2.90 0.27 21.33
CA ASN A 70 3.03 -1.11 21.80
C ASN A 70 4.44 -1.64 21.52
N ARG A 71 5.10 -2.16 22.57
CA ARG A 71 6.49 -2.61 22.49
C ARG A 71 6.71 -3.66 21.41
N LEU A 72 5.83 -4.66 21.33
CA LEU A 72 6.00 -5.77 20.37
C LEU A 72 5.86 -5.29 18.91
N LEU A 73 4.85 -4.44 18.64
CA LEU A 73 4.64 -3.88 17.31
C LEU A 73 5.75 -2.90 16.93
N LYS A 74 6.19 -2.07 17.89
CA LYS A 74 7.29 -1.14 17.68
C LYS A 74 8.61 -1.86 17.41
N ASP A 75 8.89 -2.97 18.10
CA ASP A 75 10.05 -3.79 17.84
C ASP A 75 9.95 -4.44 16.44
N LEU A 76 8.76 -4.92 16.06
CA LEU A 76 8.51 -5.57 14.77
C LEU A 76 8.62 -4.60 13.59
N ASN A 77 8.04 -3.41 13.71
CA ASN A 77 8.09 -2.38 12.66
C ASN A 77 9.36 -1.50 12.73
N HIS A 78 10.32 -1.82 13.61
CA HIS A 78 11.58 -1.08 13.83
C HIS A 78 11.35 0.42 14.14
N ALA A 79 10.27 0.74 14.86
CA ALA A 79 9.86 2.09 15.18
C ALA A 79 9.66 3.00 13.94
N SER A 80 9.33 2.44 12.79
CA SER A 80 9.17 3.14 11.51
C SER A 80 8.24 4.34 11.59
N LEU A 81 7.13 4.25 12.35
CA LEU A 81 6.19 5.36 12.53
C LEU A 81 6.75 6.54 13.36
N SER A 82 7.95 6.40 13.90
CA SER A 82 8.64 7.44 14.67
C SER A 82 9.86 8.00 13.92
N ASP A 83 10.14 7.51 12.70
CA ASP A 83 11.22 8.04 11.85
C ASP A 83 10.88 9.48 11.42
N PRO A 84 11.84 10.42 11.47
CA PRO A 84 11.59 11.83 11.13
C PRO A 84 11.13 12.05 9.67
N ARG A 85 11.34 11.09 8.78
CA ARG A 85 10.85 11.11 7.41
C ARG A 85 9.37 10.72 7.29
N VAL A 86 8.74 10.20 8.35
CA VAL A 86 7.40 9.62 8.31
C VAL A 86 6.37 10.57 8.88
N LYS A 87 5.34 10.85 8.09
CA LYS A 87 4.15 11.59 8.50
C LYS A 87 2.94 10.64 8.48
N VAL A 88 2.28 10.47 9.62
CA VAL A 88 1.02 9.73 9.73
C VAL A 88 -0.16 10.71 9.69
N VAL A 89 -1.11 10.41 8.83
CA VAL A 89 -2.38 11.14 8.66
C VAL A 89 -3.51 10.15 8.90
N ASN A 90 -4.34 10.39 9.92
CA ASN A 90 -5.52 9.57 10.14
C ASN A 90 -6.71 10.17 9.40
N ASP A 91 -6.98 9.63 8.21
CA ASP A 91 -8.03 10.09 7.30
C ASP A 91 -8.49 8.95 6.37
N ASP A 92 -9.63 9.15 5.70
CA ASP A 92 -10.12 8.26 4.65
C ASP A 92 -9.23 8.39 3.40
N ALA A 93 -8.62 7.28 2.98
CA ALA A 93 -7.70 7.24 1.84
C ALA A 93 -8.34 7.76 0.55
N PHE A 94 -9.65 7.50 0.33
CA PHE A 94 -10.37 8.00 -0.84
C PHE A 94 -10.44 9.53 -0.85
N THR A 95 -10.85 10.12 0.27
CA THR A 95 -10.92 11.57 0.46
C THR A 95 -9.53 12.21 0.34
N TYR A 96 -8.54 11.59 0.95
CA TYR A 96 -7.17 12.11 0.93
C TYR A 96 -6.62 12.24 -0.51
N VAL A 97 -6.72 11.19 -1.34
CA VAL A 97 -6.19 11.25 -2.72
C VAL A 97 -7.00 12.17 -3.62
N GLN A 98 -8.27 12.43 -3.30
CA GLN A 98 -9.11 13.39 -4.01
C GLN A 98 -8.71 14.84 -3.72
N ASP A 99 -8.51 15.16 -2.44
CA ASP A 99 -8.36 16.55 -1.98
C ASP A 99 -6.90 17.01 -1.92
N PHE A 100 -5.98 16.13 -1.56
CA PHE A 100 -4.56 16.45 -1.41
C PHE A 100 -3.83 16.46 -2.75
N LYS A 101 -3.04 17.52 -3.03
CA LYS A 101 -2.47 17.76 -4.38
C LYS A 101 -0.95 17.52 -4.49
N ALA A 102 -0.31 16.91 -3.49
CA ALA A 102 1.08 16.52 -3.61
C ALA A 102 1.26 15.43 -4.69
N THR A 103 2.46 15.36 -5.25
CA THR A 103 2.88 14.28 -6.15
C THR A 103 3.85 13.36 -5.45
N TYR A 104 3.80 12.08 -5.83
CA TYR A 104 4.60 11.02 -5.23
C TYR A 104 5.32 10.22 -6.32
N ASP A 105 6.52 9.78 -6.01
CA ASP A 105 7.29 8.89 -6.88
C ASP A 105 6.74 7.45 -6.81
N VAL A 106 6.26 7.08 -5.62
CA VAL A 106 5.69 5.75 -5.37
C VAL A 106 4.43 5.89 -4.52
N VAL A 107 3.37 5.19 -4.93
CA VAL A 107 2.16 5.00 -4.14
C VAL A 107 1.96 3.52 -3.85
N LEU A 108 1.92 3.15 -2.58
CA LEU A 108 1.68 1.80 -2.11
C LEU A 108 0.31 1.71 -1.43
N ILE A 109 -0.51 0.76 -1.89
CA ILE A 109 -1.90 0.60 -1.43
C ILE A 109 -2.01 -0.71 -0.68
N ASP A 110 -2.08 -0.59 0.65
CA ASP A 110 -2.17 -1.67 1.61
C ASP A 110 -3.46 -1.56 2.41
N LEU A 111 -4.57 -1.63 1.70
CA LEU A 111 -5.92 -1.50 2.23
C LEU A 111 -6.57 -2.87 2.44
N VAL A 112 -7.56 -2.92 3.33
CA VAL A 112 -8.36 -4.12 3.56
C VAL A 112 -9.15 -4.53 2.31
N ASP A 113 -9.40 -5.84 2.16
CA ASP A 113 -10.16 -6.38 1.02
C ASP A 113 -11.56 -5.75 0.88
N PRO A 114 -12.08 -5.62 -0.36
CA PRO A 114 -13.38 -5.01 -0.65
C PRO A 114 -14.56 -5.91 -0.23
N SER A 115 -14.72 -6.14 1.07
CA SER A 115 -15.73 -7.04 1.64
C SER A 115 -17.15 -6.44 1.72
N ASN A 116 -17.31 -5.16 1.44
CA ASN A 116 -18.59 -4.45 1.43
C ASN A 116 -18.53 -3.21 0.51
N GLU A 117 -19.69 -2.59 0.24
CA GLU A 117 -19.80 -1.43 -0.65
C GLU A 117 -18.95 -0.22 -0.23
N LYS A 118 -18.80 0.01 1.07
CA LYS A 118 -17.98 1.13 1.58
C LYS A 118 -16.51 0.94 1.25
N LEU A 119 -16.01 -0.29 1.34
CA LEU A 119 -14.64 -0.62 1.00
C LEU A 119 -14.44 -0.77 -0.51
N ALA A 120 -15.48 -1.14 -1.26
CA ALA A 120 -15.41 -1.27 -2.72
C ALA A 120 -15.03 0.04 -3.42
N LYS A 121 -15.35 1.22 -2.85
CA LYS A 121 -14.93 2.52 -3.39
C LYS A 121 -13.40 2.65 -3.49
N LEU A 122 -12.64 2.02 -2.57
CA LEU A 122 -11.17 2.00 -2.54
C LEU A 122 -10.55 1.11 -3.63
N TYR A 123 -11.38 0.42 -4.39
CA TYR A 123 -11.01 -0.43 -5.53
C TYR A 123 -11.74 0.01 -6.82
N SER A 124 -12.22 1.26 -6.84
CA SER A 124 -12.94 1.83 -7.99
C SER A 124 -12.00 2.47 -9.01
N THR A 125 -12.48 2.56 -10.25
CA THR A 125 -11.78 3.30 -11.32
C THR A 125 -11.52 4.76 -10.92
N GLU A 126 -12.45 5.38 -10.19
CA GLU A 126 -12.30 6.76 -9.70
C GLU A 126 -11.14 6.87 -8.72
N PHE A 127 -11.04 5.94 -7.76
CA PHE A 127 -9.95 5.92 -6.80
C PHE A 127 -8.58 5.80 -7.48
N TYR A 128 -8.42 4.85 -8.39
CA TYR A 128 -7.14 4.67 -9.10
C TYR A 128 -6.80 5.84 -10.04
N ARG A 129 -7.80 6.52 -10.65
CA ARG A 129 -7.56 7.75 -11.41
C ARG A 129 -7.09 8.90 -10.52
N ASN A 130 -7.67 9.04 -9.33
CA ASN A 130 -7.23 10.04 -8.37
C ASN A 130 -5.78 9.78 -7.92
N ILE A 131 -5.39 8.53 -7.76
CA ILE A 131 -4.01 8.15 -7.45
C ILE A 131 -3.08 8.47 -8.62
N GLU A 132 -3.46 8.10 -9.85
CA GLU A 132 -2.65 8.42 -11.02
C GLU A 132 -2.38 9.92 -11.16
N ALA A 133 -3.37 10.76 -10.88
CA ALA A 133 -3.21 12.21 -10.87
C ALA A 133 -2.24 12.71 -9.77
N ARG A 134 -1.81 11.85 -8.85
CA ARG A 134 -0.83 12.13 -7.78
C ARG A 134 0.53 11.50 -8.06
N LEU A 135 0.69 10.69 -9.08
CA LEU A 135 1.98 10.14 -9.46
C LEU A 135 2.84 11.18 -10.18
N ALA A 136 4.13 11.17 -9.88
CA ALA A 136 5.14 11.85 -10.68
C ALA A 136 5.17 11.23 -12.11
N PRO A 137 5.76 11.90 -13.11
CA PRO A 137 5.75 11.39 -14.49
C PRO A 137 6.27 9.95 -14.65
N GLU A 138 7.32 9.59 -13.91
CA GLU A 138 7.90 8.23 -13.87
C GLU A 138 7.47 7.45 -12.62
N GLY A 139 6.51 7.99 -11.87
CA GLY A 139 6.03 7.37 -10.64
C GLY A 139 5.21 6.12 -10.90
N VAL A 140 5.17 5.22 -9.92
CA VAL A 140 4.43 3.96 -9.98
C VAL A 140 3.50 3.79 -8.80
N MET A 141 2.47 2.99 -8.97
CA MET A 141 1.69 2.49 -7.84
C MET A 141 1.69 0.96 -7.80
N VAL A 142 1.60 0.41 -6.59
CA VAL A 142 1.30 -1.00 -6.38
C VAL A 142 0.15 -1.12 -5.39
N THR A 143 -0.85 -1.92 -5.73
CA THR A 143 -1.95 -2.27 -4.84
C THR A 143 -1.94 -3.73 -4.48
N GLN A 144 -2.22 -4.07 -3.22
CA GLN A 144 -2.65 -5.41 -2.89
C GLN A 144 -3.96 -5.73 -3.63
N ALA A 145 -4.18 -6.99 -3.99
CA ALA A 145 -5.30 -7.38 -4.85
C ALA A 145 -5.92 -8.72 -4.44
N THR A 146 -5.87 -9.04 -3.13
CA THR A 146 -6.42 -10.28 -2.56
C THR A 146 -5.75 -11.57 -3.06
N SER A 147 -6.28 -12.72 -2.68
CA SER A 147 -5.68 -14.01 -3.05
C SER A 147 -5.95 -14.40 -4.51
N THR A 148 -4.91 -14.73 -5.24
CA THR A 148 -5.01 -15.26 -6.61
C THR A 148 -5.61 -16.66 -6.65
N PHE A 149 -5.52 -17.41 -5.56
CA PHE A 149 -6.03 -18.77 -5.44
C PHE A 149 -7.45 -18.84 -4.87
N PHE A 150 -7.71 -18.17 -3.73
CA PHE A 150 -9.02 -18.22 -3.08
C PHE A 150 -10.06 -17.26 -3.69
N SER A 151 -9.59 -16.18 -4.33
CA SER A 151 -10.45 -15.12 -4.88
C SER A 151 -10.01 -14.67 -6.28
N PRO A 152 -9.81 -15.59 -7.26
CA PRO A 152 -9.23 -15.26 -8.56
C PRO A 152 -10.06 -14.26 -9.35
N HIS A 153 -11.39 -14.27 -9.19
CA HIS A 153 -12.26 -13.28 -9.82
C HIS A 153 -12.08 -11.88 -9.23
N ALA A 154 -11.93 -11.76 -7.91
CA ALA A 154 -11.69 -10.47 -7.28
C ALA A 154 -10.32 -9.93 -7.70
N PHE A 155 -9.27 -10.75 -7.69
CA PHE A 155 -7.95 -10.40 -8.20
C PHE A 155 -8.00 -9.87 -9.65
N SER A 156 -8.64 -10.63 -10.56
CA SER A 156 -8.79 -10.22 -11.96
C SER A 156 -9.59 -8.92 -12.11
N THR A 157 -10.61 -8.71 -11.24
CA THR A 157 -11.40 -7.49 -11.24
C THR A 157 -10.56 -6.29 -10.81
N VAL A 158 -9.75 -6.42 -9.77
CA VAL A 158 -8.84 -5.34 -9.34
C VAL A 158 -7.88 -4.99 -10.48
N ALA A 159 -7.22 -5.98 -11.09
CA ALA A 159 -6.30 -5.75 -12.20
C ALA A 159 -6.98 -5.05 -13.39
N SER A 160 -8.18 -5.49 -13.76
CA SER A 160 -8.96 -4.87 -14.83
C SER A 160 -9.42 -3.45 -14.50
N THR A 161 -9.72 -3.18 -13.23
CA THR A 161 -10.13 -1.85 -12.77
C THR A 161 -8.95 -0.87 -12.81
N VAL A 162 -7.76 -1.32 -12.40
CA VAL A 162 -6.53 -0.52 -12.53
C VAL A 162 -6.26 -0.22 -14.00
N ALA A 163 -6.32 -1.23 -14.89
CA ALA A 163 -6.13 -1.04 -16.33
C ALA A 163 -7.13 -0.05 -16.93
N ALA A 164 -8.40 -0.12 -16.53
CA ALA A 164 -9.44 0.82 -17.01
C ALA A 164 -9.25 2.25 -16.45
N ALA A 165 -8.63 2.38 -15.28
CA ALA A 165 -8.32 3.68 -14.68
C ALA A 165 -7.12 4.35 -15.35
N GLN A 166 -6.15 3.55 -15.78
CA GLN A 166 -4.81 3.98 -16.24
C GLN A 166 -4.48 3.39 -17.62
N PRO A 167 -5.24 3.75 -18.68
CA PRO A 167 -5.15 3.09 -19.98
C PRO A 167 -3.81 3.26 -20.69
N ASP A 168 -3.04 4.28 -20.34
CA ASP A 168 -1.75 4.60 -20.96
C ASP A 168 -0.56 3.95 -20.21
N ARG A 169 -0.82 3.22 -19.11
CA ARG A 169 0.20 2.54 -18.31
C ARG A 169 0.28 1.06 -18.59
N GLN A 170 1.47 0.52 -18.42
CA GLN A 170 1.65 -0.93 -18.37
C GLN A 170 1.18 -1.46 -17.03
N ILE A 171 0.27 -2.43 -17.07
CA ILE A 171 -0.27 -3.06 -15.86
C ILE A 171 0.35 -4.44 -15.71
N LEU A 172 0.96 -4.69 -14.56
CA LEU A 172 1.63 -5.95 -14.25
C LEU A 172 1.01 -6.60 -13.00
N PRO A 173 0.06 -7.53 -13.18
CA PRO A 173 -0.41 -8.39 -12.09
C PRO A 173 0.65 -9.44 -11.73
N PHE A 174 0.87 -9.66 -10.43
CA PHE A 174 1.79 -10.68 -9.92
C PHE A 174 1.33 -11.21 -8.56
N SER A 175 1.98 -12.25 -8.07
CA SER A 175 1.67 -12.81 -6.73
C SER A 175 2.93 -13.26 -6.01
N THR A 176 2.78 -13.42 -4.69
CA THR A 176 3.76 -14.08 -3.83
C THR A 176 3.06 -15.02 -2.85
N ASN A 177 3.77 -16.06 -2.43
CA ASN A 177 3.25 -16.95 -1.40
C ASN A 177 3.54 -16.38 0.00
N VAL A 178 2.47 -16.07 0.72
CA VAL A 178 2.49 -15.69 2.15
C VAL A 178 1.81 -16.81 2.93
N PRO A 179 2.53 -17.67 3.63
CA PRO A 179 1.95 -18.89 4.24
C PRO A 179 0.70 -18.68 5.08
N SER A 180 0.58 -17.55 5.79
CA SER A 180 -0.60 -17.18 6.57
C SER A 180 -1.83 -16.80 5.73
N PHE A 181 -1.63 -16.37 4.48
CA PHE A 181 -2.67 -15.89 3.55
C PHE A 181 -2.80 -16.76 2.29
N GLY A 182 -1.80 -17.58 1.98
CA GLY A 182 -1.68 -18.31 0.71
C GLY A 182 -1.04 -17.46 -0.39
N GLU A 183 -1.38 -17.76 -1.66
CA GLU A 183 -0.96 -16.94 -2.81
C GLU A 183 -1.67 -15.59 -2.78
N TRP A 184 -0.90 -14.53 -2.52
CA TRP A 184 -1.42 -13.17 -2.44
C TRP A 184 -1.06 -12.36 -3.67
N GLY A 185 -2.03 -11.67 -4.23
CA GLY A 185 -1.91 -10.94 -5.48
C GLY A 185 -1.63 -9.45 -5.28
N PHE A 186 -0.92 -8.90 -6.25
CA PHE A 186 -0.60 -7.48 -6.34
C PHE A 186 -0.76 -7.01 -7.79
N VAL A 187 -0.96 -5.72 -7.97
CA VAL A 187 -1.00 -5.08 -9.29
C VAL A 187 -0.11 -3.84 -9.28
N LEU A 188 0.92 -3.84 -10.12
CA LEU A 188 1.81 -2.70 -10.39
C LEU A 188 1.34 -1.96 -11.63
N SER A 189 1.39 -0.62 -11.60
CA SER A 189 1.16 0.24 -12.77
C SER A 189 2.14 1.41 -12.81
#